data_4566494e1f29fd1b20ee71d78f95afb5
#
_entry.id   4566494e1f29fd1b20ee71d78f95afb5
#
_cell.length_a   1.000
_cell.length_b   1.000
_cell.length_c   1.000
_cell.angle_alpha   90.00
_cell.angle_beta   90.00
_cell.angle_gamma   90.00
#
_symmetry.space_group_name_H-M   'P 1'
#
loop_
_entity.id
_entity.type
_entity.pdbx_description
1 polymer ?
#
loop_
_entity_poly.entity_id
_entity_poly.type
_entity_poly.pdbx_seq_one_letter_code
_entity_poly.pdbx_strand_id
1 'polypeptide(L)'
;MKYKFITILHRLKLENILNKGKELIPGTRISNGEKERNDILNSDLLRWTAGSHSVDEFNDTVYFYKYGVCKDIKTFDEMDNKGSNMTFTFLRDAQEFVNSLWRIKDNGVYVRDGFLIAYEKEIQDGRTYKASLTETFKRADGKQIDDIFTMKEIEEAIHTYTPFSLDEVDEESFGGKLPDTSLFYKSGDPGRLVKAFYFTLVARTSFALPMKIVFYCTALECLFSTSTTDLTHRISERVGIMIGTSQDEKIELYKFIKKVYGFRSTIIHGSSIKSNDQELISYSTKLDEILRQLISAEHEVFSKNNDEMDNFFLEHIFM
;
A
#
# COMPACT_ATOMS: atom_id res chain seq x y z
N MET A 1 3.67 3.85 -30.39
CA MET A 1 4.62 2.93 -29.75
C MET A 1 3.83 1.92 -28.92
N LYS A 2 4.02 0.61 -29.11
CA LYS A 2 3.44 -0.45 -28.25
C LYS A 2 4.31 -0.62 -27.00
N TYR A 3 3.74 -1.09 -25.90
CA TYR A 3 4.51 -1.42 -24.70
C TYR A 3 3.98 -2.65 -23.98
N LYS A 4 4.88 -3.30 -23.24
CA LYS A 4 4.57 -4.27 -22.18
C LYS A 4 5.36 -3.92 -20.94
N PHE A 5 4.71 -4.01 -19.80
CA PHE A 5 5.30 -3.80 -18.47
C PHE A 5 5.04 -5.02 -17.61
N ILE A 6 6.00 -5.36 -16.74
CA ILE A 6 5.89 -6.47 -15.80
C ILE A 6 6.62 -6.15 -14.49
N THR A 7 6.05 -6.57 -13.36
CA THR A 7 6.67 -6.56 -12.04
C THR A 7 6.18 -7.74 -11.20
N ILE A 8 7.02 -8.21 -10.27
CA ILE A 8 6.64 -9.27 -9.33
C ILE A 8 5.83 -8.67 -8.18
N LEU A 9 4.75 -9.35 -7.81
CA LEU A 9 4.05 -9.15 -6.54
C LEU A 9 4.69 -10.09 -5.52
N HIS A 10 5.80 -9.64 -4.92
CA HIS A 10 6.57 -10.45 -3.99
C HIS A 10 5.69 -10.90 -2.82
N ARG A 11 5.83 -12.14 -2.39
CA ARG A 11 5.08 -12.80 -1.30
C ARG A 11 3.60 -13.02 -1.56
N LEU A 12 3.07 -12.62 -2.71
CA LEU A 12 1.72 -13.01 -3.10
C LEU A 12 1.73 -14.44 -3.65
N LYS A 13 0.81 -15.26 -3.15
CA LYS A 13 0.47 -16.56 -3.74
C LYS A 13 -1.02 -16.61 -4.03
N LEU A 14 -1.39 -17.30 -5.10
CA LEU A 14 -2.78 -17.56 -5.47
C LEU A 14 -3.07 -19.04 -5.31
N GLU A 15 -4.29 -19.38 -4.88
CA GLU A 15 -4.70 -20.79 -4.75
C GLU A 15 -4.70 -21.53 -6.08
N ASN A 16 -4.93 -20.82 -7.20
CA ASN A 16 -5.04 -21.42 -8.53
C ASN A 16 -4.09 -20.74 -9.53
N ILE A 17 -3.74 -21.47 -10.58
CA ILE A 17 -2.95 -20.94 -11.69
C ILE A 17 -3.86 -20.15 -12.63
N LEU A 18 -3.51 -18.91 -12.90
CA LEU A 18 -4.20 -17.97 -13.79
C LEU A 18 -3.46 -17.86 -15.12
N ASN A 19 -3.59 -18.86 -16.01
CA ASN A 19 -2.86 -18.91 -17.28
C ASN A 19 -3.12 -17.71 -18.22
N LYS A 20 -4.35 -17.16 -18.19
CA LYS A 20 -4.71 -15.96 -18.97
C LYS A 20 -4.66 -14.66 -18.15
N GLY A 21 -4.29 -14.78 -16.88
CA GLY A 21 -4.34 -13.70 -15.90
C GLY A 21 -5.76 -13.25 -15.55
N LYS A 22 -5.89 -12.61 -14.38
CA LYS A 22 -7.09 -11.91 -13.93
C LYS A 22 -6.96 -10.43 -14.30
N GLU A 23 -7.93 -9.89 -15.00
CA GLU A 23 -7.98 -8.48 -15.32
C GLU A 23 -8.38 -7.65 -14.10
N LEU A 24 -7.61 -6.61 -13.83
CA LEU A 24 -7.87 -5.63 -12.78
C LEU A 24 -8.66 -4.46 -13.36
N ILE A 25 -8.14 -3.90 -14.43
CA ILE A 25 -8.75 -2.87 -15.29
C ILE A 25 -8.32 -3.14 -16.73
N PRO A 26 -8.93 -2.53 -17.75
CA PRO A 26 -8.55 -2.75 -19.15
C PRO A 26 -7.06 -2.59 -19.39
N GLY A 27 -6.42 -3.63 -19.92
CA GLY A 27 -4.99 -3.67 -20.23
C GLY A 27 -4.05 -3.90 -19.04
N THR A 28 -4.59 -4.11 -17.83
CA THR A 28 -3.82 -4.36 -16.60
C THR A 28 -4.27 -5.67 -15.95
N ARG A 29 -3.35 -6.57 -15.67
CA ARG A 29 -3.65 -7.92 -15.17
C ARG A 29 -2.64 -8.41 -14.15
N ILE A 30 -3.06 -9.39 -13.35
CA ILE A 30 -2.16 -10.24 -12.55
C ILE A 30 -2.21 -11.68 -13.07
N SER A 31 -1.10 -12.38 -12.98
CA SER A 31 -1.00 -13.80 -13.38
C SER A 31 0.11 -14.50 -12.60
N ASN A 32 0.04 -15.81 -12.51
CA ASN A 32 1.12 -16.71 -12.10
C ASN A 32 1.35 -17.81 -13.16
N GLY A 33 0.81 -17.61 -14.37
CA GLY A 33 0.95 -18.54 -15.49
C GLY A 33 2.26 -18.29 -16.27
N GLU A 34 2.77 -19.34 -16.90
CA GLU A 34 4.06 -19.27 -17.62
C GLU A 34 3.96 -18.54 -18.97
N LYS A 35 2.83 -18.67 -19.66
CA LYS A 35 2.71 -18.17 -21.04
C LYS A 35 2.95 -16.66 -21.13
N GLU A 36 2.17 -15.86 -20.43
CA GLU A 36 2.28 -14.38 -20.49
C GLU A 36 3.65 -13.91 -19.95
N ARG A 37 4.15 -14.58 -18.90
CA ARG A 37 5.48 -14.33 -18.38
C ARG A 37 6.54 -14.52 -19.47
N ASN A 38 6.52 -15.66 -20.17
CA ASN A 38 7.48 -15.98 -21.21
C ASN A 38 7.34 -15.05 -22.43
N ASP A 39 6.12 -14.68 -22.81
CA ASP A 39 5.85 -13.73 -23.90
C ASP A 39 6.42 -12.32 -23.63
N ILE A 40 6.65 -11.96 -22.37
CA ILE A 40 7.25 -10.69 -21.97
C ILE A 40 8.76 -10.84 -21.75
N LEU A 41 9.19 -11.88 -21.02
CA LEU A 41 10.56 -12.03 -20.54
C LEU A 41 11.51 -12.73 -21.53
N ASN A 42 11.01 -13.37 -22.60
CA ASN A 42 11.84 -14.07 -23.60
C ASN A 42 12.54 -13.12 -24.61
N SER A 43 12.48 -11.81 -24.41
CA SER A 43 13.28 -10.84 -25.15
C SER A 43 14.70 -10.80 -24.61
N ASP A 44 15.72 -11.01 -25.46
CA ASP A 44 17.13 -10.85 -25.08
C ASP A 44 17.41 -9.45 -24.53
N LEU A 45 16.76 -8.42 -25.08
CA LEU A 45 16.86 -7.04 -24.58
C LEU A 45 16.41 -6.92 -23.13
N LEU A 46 15.30 -7.55 -22.77
CA LEU A 46 14.79 -7.50 -21.40
C LEU A 46 15.70 -8.29 -20.46
N ARG A 47 16.20 -9.45 -20.90
CA ARG A 47 17.17 -10.25 -20.14
C ARG A 47 18.47 -9.49 -19.87
N TRP A 48 18.97 -8.71 -20.82
CA TRP A 48 20.16 -7.88 -20.64
C TRP A 48 19.90 -6.70 -19.67
N THR A 49 18.73 -6.06 -19.75
CA THR A 49 18.37 -4.96 -18.88
C THR A 49 18.08 -5.41 -17.45
N ALA A 50 17.32 -6.50 -17.28
CA ALA A 50 16.95 -7.03 -15.99
C ALA A 50 18.09 -7.80 -15.32
N GLY A 51 18.90 -8.48 -16.12
CA GLY A 51 19.85 -9.50 -15.69
C GLY A 51 19.18 -10.87 -15.48
N SER A 52 19.92 -11.95 -15.68
CA SER A 52 19.40 -13.33 -15.57
C SER A 52 18.76 -13.61 -14.20
N HIS A 53 19.37 -13.13 -13.13
CA HIS A 53 18.86 -13.30 -11.76
C HIS A 53 17.45 -12.70 -11.59
N SER A 54 17.22 -11.46 -12.06
CA SER A 54 15.91 -10.82 -11.97
C SER A 54 14.85 -11.50 -12.83
N VAL A 55 15.24 -12.09 -13.96
CA VAL A 55 14.34 -12.89 -14.80
C VAL A 55 13.97 -14.20 -14.10
N ASP A 56 14.93 -14.86 -13.45
CA ASP A 56 14.71 -16.10 -12.72
C ASP A 56 13.81 -15.90 -11.48
N GLU A 57 13.82 -14.70 -10.87
CA GLU A 57 12.91 -14.36 -9.76
C GLU A 57 11.43 -14.43 -10.14
N PHE A 58 11.08 -14.32 -11.44
CA PHE A 58 9.70 -14.45 -11.90
C PHE A 58 9.19 -15.92 -11.91
N ASN A 59 10.06 -16.89 -11.70
CA ASN A 59 9.64 -18.28 -11.64
C ASN A 59 8.79 -18.51 -10.38
N ASP A 60 7.65 -19.20 -10.55
CA ASP A 60 6.73 -19.56 -9.49
C ASP A 60 6.19 -18.35 -8.65
N THR A 61 6.14 -17.16 -9.27
CA THR A 61 5.64 -15.95 -8.63
C THR A 61 4.33 -15.45 -9.26
N VAL A 62 3.60 -14.64 -8.51
CA VAL A 62 2.53 -13.81 -9.06
C VAL A 62 3.14 -12.51 -9.58
N TYR A 63 2.77 -12.11 -10.76
CA TYR A 63 3.24 -10.88 -11.37
C TYR A 63 2.08 -10.02 -11.87
N PHE A 64 2.28 -8.71 -11.79
CA PHE A 64 1.41 -7.69 -12.36
C PHE A 64 1.99 -7.30 -13.73
N TYR A 65 1.13 -7.17 -14.73
CA TYR A 65 1.56 -6.76 -16.06
C TYR A 65 0.55 -5.85 -16.74
N LYS A 66 1.08 -4.96 -17.59
CA LYS A 66 0.30 -4.05 -18.43
C LYS A 66 0.76 -4.14 -19.87
N TYR A 67 -0.16 -3.93 -20.78
CA TYR A 67 0.15 -3.76 -22.19
C TYR A 67 -0.77 -2.70 -22.82
N GLY A 68 -0.24 -2.02 -23.83
CA GLY A 68 -0.99 -0.98 -24.50
C GLY A 68 -0.23 -0.31 -25.62
N VAL A 69 -0.74 0.83 -26.03
CA VAL A 69 -0.18 1.68 -27.09
C VAL A 69 -0.13 3.12 -26.63
N CYS A 70 1.06 3.70 -26.57
CA CYS A 70 1.26 5.13 -26.40
C CYS A 70 1.00 5.83 -27.74
N LYS A 71 -0.14 6.53 -27.85
CA LYS A 71 -0.53 7.22 -29.08
C LYS A 71 0.31 8.46 -29.36
N ASP A 72 0.78 9.11 -28.31
CA ASP A 72 1.52 10.38 -28.35
C ASP A 72 3.03 10.21 -28.49
N ILE A 73 3.53 8.97 -28.44
CA ILE A 73 4.95 8.62 -28.60
C ILE A 73 5.11 7.93 -29.96
N LYS A 74 5.85 8.57 -30.88
CA LYS A 74 6.03 8.08 -32.26
C LYS A 74 7.44 7.55 -32.53
N THR A 75 8.43 8.03 -31.79
CA THR A 75 9.82 7.69 -31.99
C THR A 75 10.46 7.09 -30.74
N PHE A 76 11.58 6.37 -30.89
CA PHE A 76 12.33 5.87 -29.75
C PHE A 76 13.00 7.00 -28.95
N ASP A 77 13.38 8.11 -29.56
CA ASP A 77 13.94 9.28 -28.85
C ASP A 77 12.89 9.90 -27.90
N GLU A 78 11.64 10.03 -28.35
CA GLU A 78 10.54 10.46 -27.49
C GLU A 78 10.28 9.44 -26.35
N MET A 79 10.41 8.15 -26.64
CA MET A 79 10.25 7.09 -25.64
C MET A 79 11.39 7.08 -24.65
N ASP A 80 12.62 7.30 -25.06
CA ASP A 80 13.79 7.34 -24.16
C ASP A 80 13.67 8.48 -23.14
N ASN A 81 13.05 9.59 -23.50
CA ASN A 81 12.77 10.70 -22.58
C ASN A 81 11.66 10.39 -21.54
N LYS A 82 10.76 9.47 -21.84
CA LYS A 82 9.57 9.18 -21.00
C LYS A 82 9.58 7.78 -20.37
N GLY A 83 10.34 6.85 -20.92
CA GLY A 83 10.25 5.42 -20.59
C GLY A 83 10.52 5.10 -19.14
N SER A 84 11.50 5.76 -18.51
CA SER A 84 11.81 5.55 -17.10
C SER A 84 10.69 6.05 -16.18
N ASN A 85 10.14 7.25 -16.45
CA ASN A 85 9.01 7.80 -15.70
C ASN A 85 7.76 6.93 -15.88
N MET A 86 7.49 6.49 -17.10
CA MET A 86 6.37 5.59 -17.38
C MET A 86 6.52 4.24 -16.65
N THR A 87 7.73 3.69 -16.62
CA THR A 87 8.02 2.45 -15.87
C THR A 87 7.76 2.64 -14.37
N PHE A 88 8.21 3.76 -13.83
CA PHE A 88 8.00 4.10 -12.42
C PHE A 88 6.51 4.28 -12.10
N THR A 89 5.76 4.98 -12.96
CA THR A 89 4.30 5.16 -12.81
C THR A 89 3.58 3.82 -12.79
N PHE A 90 3.92 2.90 -13.71
CA PHE A 90 3.31 1.57 -13.72
C PHE A 90 3.71 0.72 -12.51
N LEU A 91 4.90 0.94 -11.97
CA LEU A 91 5.32 0.28 -10.74
C LEU A 91 4.56 0.82 -9.51
N ARG A 92 4.28 2.14 -9.48
CA ARG A 92 3.40 2.74 -8.46
C ARG A 92 1.97 2.26 -8.60
N ASP A 93 1.48 2.08 -9.81
CA ASP A 93 0.17 1.50 -10.07
C ASP A 93 0.05 0.06 -9.53
N ALA A 94 1.08 -0.75 -9.71
CA ALA A 94 1.15 -2.08 -9.09
C ALA A 94 1.21 -2.00 -7.55
N GLN A 95 1.84 -0.97 -6.98
CA GLN A 95 1.84 -0.74 -5.53
C GLN A 95 0.45 -0.36 -5.00
N GLU A 96 -0.34 0.40 -5.78
CA GLU A 96 -1.74 0.69 -5.39
C GLU A 96 -2.60 -0.59 -5.37
N PHE A 97 -2.36 -1.52 -6.29
CA PHE A 97 -2.99 -2.83 -6.18
C PHE A 97 -2.55 -3.60 -4.93
N VAL A 98 -1.28 -3.55 -4.54
CA VAL A 98 -0.79 -4.10 -3.27
C VAL A 98 -1.47 -3.44 -2.06
N ASN A 99 -1.71 -2.14 -2.11
CA ASN A 99 -2.44 -1.40 -1.08
C ASN A 99 -3.90 -1.88 -0.96
N SER A 100 -4.55 -2.20 -2.09
CA SER A 100 -5.90 -2.76 -2.08
C SER A 100 -5.95 -4.17 -1.45
N LEU A 101 -4.90 -4.99 -1.63
CA LEU A 101 -4.78 -6.29 -0.95
C LEU A 101 -4.72 -6.15 0.58
N TRP A 102 -4.05 -5.12 1.09
CA TRP A 102 -4.01 -4.86 2.53
C TRP A 102 -5.38 -4.45 3.08
N ARG A 103 -6.22 -3.76 2.32
CA ARG A 103 -7.60 -3.45 2.73
C ARG A 103 -8.43 -4.71 3.00
N ILE A 104 -8.09 -5.83 2.37
CA ILE A 104 -8.78 -7.12 2.56
C ILE A 104 -8.28 -7.83 3.81
N LYS A 105 -6.95 -8.00 3.94
CA LYS A 105 -6.32 -8.63 5.11
C LYS A 105 -4.86 -8.21 5.28
N ASP A 106 -4.34 -8.38 6.51
CA ASP A 106 -2.91 -8.19 6.77
C ASP A 106 -2.06 -9.09 5.88
N ASN A 107 -1.07 -8.48 5.24
CA ASN A 107 -0.13 -9.17 4.36
C ASN A 107 1.20 -8.40 4.23
N GLY A 108 2.24 -9.11 3.79
CA GLY A 108 3.54 -8.54 3.49
C GLY A 108 3.84 -8.45 1.99
N VAL A 109 2.81 -8.40 1.13
CA VAL A 109 3.00 -8.26 -0.33
C VAL A 109 3.60 -6.90 -0.66
N TYR A 110 4.56 -6.88 -1.60
CA TYR A 110 5.19 -5.64 -2.08
C TYR A 110 5.67 -5.78 -3.52
N VAL A 111 5.95 -4.66 -4.17
CA VAL A 111 6.64 -4.59 -5.47
C VAL A 111 8.00 -3.94 -5.28
N ARG A 112 8.98 -4.31 -6.12
CA ARG A 112 10.35 -3.78 -6.04
C ARG A 112 10.86 -3.27 -7.37
N ASP A 113 11.04 -4.16 -8.34
CA ASP A 113 11.58 -3.83 -9.66
C ASP A 113 10.50 -3.96 -10.72
N GLY A 114 10.35 -2.93 -11.55
CA GLY A 114 9.47 -2.93 -12.71
C GLY A 114 10.26 -2.83 -14.01
N PHE A 115 9.83 -3.57 -15.03
CA PHE A 115 10.47 -3.63 -16.33
C PHE A 115 9.45 -3.27 -17.41
N LEU A 116 9.83 -2.35 -18.29
CA LEU A 116 9.05 -1.92 -19.43
C LEU A 116 9.82 -2.22 -20.71
N ILE A 117 9.16 -2.78 -21.69
CA ILE A 117 9.66 -2.86 -23.06
C ILE A 117 8.70 -2.11 -23.99
N ALA A 118 9.25 -1.16 -24.74
CA ALA A 118 8.53 -0.42 -25.78
C ALA A 118 9.03 -0.81 -27.17
N TYR A 119 8.13 -1.03 -28.12
CA TYR A 119 8.48 -1.53 -29.45
C TYR A 119 7.46 -1.04 -30.50
N GLU A 120 7.88 -1.03 -31.75
CA GLU A 120 6.99 -0.68 -32.89
C GLU A 120 6.34 -1.93 -33.50
N LYS A 121 7.13 -2.85 -33.97
CA LYS A 121 6.68 -4.07 -34.66
C LYS A 121 7.00 -5.32 -33.85
N GLU A 122 8.27 -5.58 -33.64
CA GLU A 122 8.78 -6.77 -32.93
C GLU A 122 9.41 -6.37 -31.58
N ILE A 123 9.23 -7.21 -30.59
CA ILE A 123 9.75 -6.95 -29.23
C ILE A 123 11.28 -6.84 -29.24
N GLN A 124 11.96 -7.63 -30.07
CA GLN A 124 13.42 -7.66 -30.16
C GLN A 124 14.04 -6.35 -30.62
N ASP A 125 13.30 -5.54 -31.38
CA ASP A 125 13.76 -4.25 -31.91
C ASP A 125 13.37 -3.07 -31.00
N GLY A 126 12.97 -3.37 -29.77
CA GLY A 126 12.45 -2.38 -28.82
C GLY A 126 13.50 -1.65 -28.00
N ARG A 127 13.03 -0.92 -27.00
CA ARG A 127 13.79 -0.29 -25.91
C ARG A 127 13.27 -0.75 -24.59
N THR A 128 14.17 -0.94 -23.63
CA THR A 128 13.83 -1.42 -22.29
C THR A 128 14.16 -0.39 -21.24
N TYR A 129 13.29 -0.29 -20.23
CA TYR A 129 13.42 0.64 -19.11
C TYR A 129 13.19 -0.12 -17.81
N LYS A 130 13.87 0.32 -16.75
CA LYS A 130 13.73 -0.23 -15.40
C LYS A 130 13.46 0.89 -14.41
N ALA A 131 12.60 0.60 -13.44
CA ALA A 131 12.42 1.43 -12.25
C ALA A 131 12.38 0.51 -11.02
N SER A 132 12.69 1.08 -9.85
CA SER A 132 12.71 0.34 -8.60
C SER A 132 12.07 1.15 -7.48
N LEU A 133 11.36 0.47 -6.57
CA LEU A 133 10.87 0.99 -5.31
C LEU A 133 11.68 0.40 -4.16
N THR A 134 11.81 1.15 -3.08
CA THR A 134 12.56 0.74 -1.89
C THR A 134 11.65 0.25 -0.76
N GLU A 135 10.37 0.54 -0.84
CA GLU A 135 9.38 0.19 0.17
C GLU A 135 9.04 -1.30 0.11
N THR A 136 9.47 -2.04 1.12
CA THR A 136 9.13 -3.45 1.29
C THR A 136 8.21 -3.62 2.49
N PHE A 137 6.99 -4.10 2.26
CA PHE A 137 6.01 -4.26 3.33
C PHE A 137 6.25 -5.54 4.14
N LYS A 138 5.85 -5.47 5.39
CA LYS A 138 5.87 -6.58 6.36
C LYS A 138 4.47 -6.75 6.93
N ARG A 139 4.13 -7.97 7.27
CA ARG A 139 2.92 -8.22 8.05
C ARG A 139 2.96 -7.46 9.39
N ALA A 140 1.80 -7.28 9.98
CA ALA A 140 1.67 -6.60 11.27
C ALA A 140 2.44 -7.32 12.39
N ASP A 141 2.54 -8.66 12.33
CA ASP A 141 3.35 -9.47 13.25
C ASP A 141 4.87 -9.43 12.97
N GLY A 142 5.31 -8.66 11.99
CA GLY A 142 6.70 -8.53 11.56
C GLY A 142 7.22 -9.67 10.70
N LYS A 143 6.45 -10.73 10.48
CA LYS A 143 6.88 -11.87 9.68
C LYS A 143 6.98 -11.55 8.19
N GLN A 144 7.86 -12.28 7.52
CA GLN A 144 8.08 -12.24 6.09
C GLN A 144 7.81 -13.62 5.49
N ILE A 145 6.56 -13.94 5.30
CA ILE A 145 6.08 -15.20 4.72
C ILE A 145 5.23 -14.91 3.49
N ASP A 146 5.00 -15.92 2.69
CA ASP A 146 4.07 -15.82 1.57
C ASP A 146 2.63 -15.74 2.08
N ASP A 147 1.86 -14.86 1.44
CA ASP A 147 0.45 -14.62 1.74
C ASP A 147 -0.41 -15.20 0.62
N ILE A 148 -1.25 -16.18 0.98
CA ILE A 148 -2.13 -16.87 0.02
C ILE A 148 -3.45 -16.11 -0.07
N PHE A 149 -3.86 -15.72 -1.27
CA PHE A 149 -5.14 -15.07 -1.54
C PHE A 149 -6.04 -15.97 -2.38
N THR A 150 -7.30 -16.07 -1.98
CA THR A 150 -8.36 -16.70 -2.75
C THR A 150 -8.79 -15.79 -3.90
N MET A 151 -9.43 -16.36 -4.93
CA MET A 151 -9.96 -15.53 -6.02
C MET A 151 -11.02 -14.55 -5.57
N LYS A 152 -11.80 -14.88 -4.55
CA LYS A 152 -12.81 -13.97 -3.95
C LYS A 152 -12.13 -12.76 -3.32
N GLU A 153 -11.08 -12.95 -2.52
CA GLU A 153 -10.31 -11.86 -1.92
C GLU A 153 -9.63 -10.97 -2.99
N ILE A 154 -9.13 -11.56 -4.07
CA ILE A 154 -8.62 -10.80 -5.22
C ILE A 154 -9.71 -9.95 -5.87
N GLU A 155 -10.91 -10.50 -6.07
CA GLU A 155 -12.04 -9.76 -6.62
C GLU A 155 -12.48 -8.61 -5.71
N GLU A 156 -12.52 -8.83 -4.41
CA GLU A 156 -12.79 -7.78 -3.42
C GLU A 156 -11.69 -6.69 -3.47
N ALA A 157 -10.40 -7.06 -3.58
CA ALA A 157 -9.32 -6.10 -3.72
C ALA A 157 -9.42 -5.27 -5.01
N ILE A 158 -9.86 -5.87 -6.13
CA ILE A 158 -10.09 -5.16 -7.39
C ILE A 158 -11.16 -4.06 -7.23
N HIS A 159 -12.20 -4.27 -6.45
CA HIS A 159 -13.24 -3.25 -6.21
C HIS A 159 -12.72 -2.01 -5.46
N THR A 160 -11.67 -2.16 -4.66
CA THR A 160 -11.04 -1.05 -3.92
C THR A 160 -9.77 -0.51 -4.60
N TYR A 161 -9.35 -1.13 -5.71
CA TYR A 161 -8.18 -0.73 -6.46
C TYR A 161 -8.47 0.52 -7.28
N THR A 162 -7.75 1.59 -6.99
CA THR A 162 -7.74 2.82 -7.78
C THR A 162 -6.41 2.93 -8.49
N PRO A 163 -6.39 2.87 -9.84
CA PRO A 163 -5.17 2.97 -10.61
C PRO A 163 -4.46 4.31 -10.37
N PHE A 164 -3.14 4.26 -10.33
CA PHE A 164 -2.33 5.46 -10.31
C PHE A 164 -2.42 6.16 -11.67
N SER A 165 -2.83 7.45 -11.69
CA SER A 165 -2.98 8.20 -12.92
C SER A 165 -1.66 8.78 -13.41
N LEU A 166 -1.43 8.73 -14.74
CA LEU A 166 -0.31 9.42 -15.38
C LEU A 166 -0.40 10.95 -15.24
N ASP A 167 -1.60 11.49 -15.09
CA ASP A 167 -1.84 12.93 -14.89
C ASP A 167 -1.41 13.41 -13.49
N GLU A 168 -1.15 12.49 -12.58
CA GLU A 168 -0.63 12.77 -11.23
C GLU A 168 0.91 12.80 -11.17
N VAL A 169 1.57 12.49 -12.28
CA VAL A 169 3.04 12.55 -12.38
C VAL A 169 3.47 13.97 -12.70
N ASP A 170 4.11 14.62 -11.74
CA ASP A 170 4.80 15.88 -11.99
C ASP A 170 6.04 15.61 -12.85
N GLU A 171 6.14 16.26 -14.03
CA GLU A 171 7.28 16.08 -14.95
C GLU A 171 8.63 16.46 -14.33
N GLU A 172 8.64 17.30 -13.27
CA GLU A 172 9.84 17.73 -12.56
C GLU A 172 10.23 16.79 -11.39
N SER A 173 9.31 15.95 -10.91
CA SER A 173 9.60 14.99 -9.84
C SER A 173 9.74 13.58 -10.41
N PHE A 174 10.89 12.98 -10.23
CA PHE A 174 11.10 11.56 -10.53
C PHE A 174 10.03 10.72 -9.81
N GLY A 175 8.93 10.40 -10.52
CA GLY A 175 8.04 9.34 -10.14
C GLY A 175 6.80 9.66 -9.35
N GLY A 176 6.17 10.76 -9.63
CA GLY A 176 4.81 11.01 -9.16
C GLY A 176 4.73 11.51 -7.72
N LYS A 177 3.57 11.96 -7.36
CA LYS A 177 3.25 12.40 -5.99
C LYS A 177 3.27 11.23 -5.02
N LEU A 178 4.50 10.79 -4.67
CA LEU A 178 4.65 10.19 -3.37
C LEU A 178 4.11 11.17 -2.34
N PRO A 179 3.58 10.69 -1.19
CA PRO A 179 3.42 11.54 -0.04
C PRO A 179 4.80 12.07 0.32
N ASP A 180 5.17 13.13 -0.36
CA ASP A 180 6.40 13.85 -0.15
C ASP A 180 6.22 14.84 1.01
N THR A 181 7.24 15.59 1.28
CA THR A 181 7.22 16.66 2.25
C THR A 181 6.02 17.60 2.02
N SER A 182 5.58 17.80 0.77
CA SER A 182 4.49 18.69 0.40
C SER A 182 3.12 18.24 0.92
N LEU A 183 2.91 16.94 1.14
CA LEU A 183 1.70 16.42 1.77
C LEU A 183 1.38 17.09 3.13
N PHE A 184 2.42 17.50 3.85
CA PHE A 184 2.29 18.05 5.19
C PHE A 184 2.40 19.58 5.24
N TYR A 185 2.93 20.25 4.19
CA TYR A 185 3.31 21.65 4.25
C TYR A 185 2.70 22.57 3.17
N LYS A 186 2.31 22.04 2.02
CA LYS A 186 1.85 22.85 0.90
C LYS A 186 0.35 22.75 0.71
N SER A 187 -0.23 23.90 0.45
CA SER A 187 -1.57 24.22 -0.04
C SER A 187 -2.59 23.07 -0.11
N GLY A 188 -3.30 22.87 0.95
CA GLY A 188 -4.42 21.94 1.05
C GLY A 188 -4.12 20.83 2.04
N ASP A 189 -5.03 20.67 3.01
CA ASP A 189 -5.00 19.52 3.91
C ASP A 189 -5.37 18.28 3.09
N PRO A 190 -4.51 17.25 2.97
CA PRO A 190 -4.84 16.01 2.24
C PRO A 190 -5.94 15.19 2.93
N GLY A 191 -6.44 15.67 4.06
CA GLY A 191 -7.44 14.98 4.86
C GLY A 191 -6.86 13.94 5.83
N ARG A 192 -7.69 13.60 6.81
CA ARG A 192 -7.30 12.70 7.90
C ARG A 192 -7.00 11.28 7.42
N LEU A 193 -7.83 10.75 6.49
CA LEU A 193 -7.67 9.40 5.94
C LEU A 193 -6.35 9.24 5.17
N VAL A 194 -5.98 10.20 4.34
CA VAL A 194 -4.73 10.15 3.56
C VAL A 194 -3.51 10.17 4.48
N LYS A 195 -3.49 11.05 5.50
CA LYS A 195 -2.42 11.09 6.50
C LYS A 195 -2.32 9.79 7.30
N ALA A 196 -3.46 9.24 7.74
CA ALA A 196 -3.50 8.00 8.49
C ALA A 196 -3.01 6.82 7.65
N PHE A 197 -3.42 6.75 6.39
CA PHE A 197 -2.96 5.73 5.48
C PHE A 197 -1.45 5.83 5.24
N TYR A 198 -0.91 7.04 5.05
CA TYR A 198 0.53 7.25 4.95
C TYR A 198 1.30 6.68 6.16
N PHE A 199 0.90 7.01 7.40
CA PHE A 199 1.56 6.46 8.58
C PHE A 199 1.36 4.95 8.73
N THR A 200 0.26 4.41 8.24
CA THR A 200 0.03 2.97 8.16
C THR A 200 1.02 2.31 7.19
N LEU A 201 1.27 2.90 6.04
CA LEU A 201 2.29 2.41 5.10
C LEU A 201 3.69 2.47 5.72
N VAL A 202 4.04 3.57 6.42
CA VAL A 202 5.32 3.67 7.15
C VAL A 202 5.44 2.59 8.22
N ALA A 203 4.37 2.30 8.97
CA ALA A 203 4.35 1.20 9.91
C ALA A 203 4.59 -0.16 9.22
N ARG A 204 3.95 -0.39 8.08
CA ARG A 204 4.12 -1.62 7.30
C ARG A 204 5.55 -1.82 6.78
N THR A 205 6.29 -0.74 6.47
CA THR A 205 7.70 -0.84 6.04
C THR A 205 8.66 -1.04 7.21
N SER A 206 8.26 -0.76 8.45
CA SER A 206 9.13 -0.86 9.62
C SER A 206 9.46 -2.32 9.97
N PHE A 207 10.74 -2.59 10.28
CA PHE A 207 11.20 -3.90 10.73
C PHE A 207 10.93 -4.14 12.22
N ALA A 208 11.07 -3.11 13.05
CA ALA A 208 10.94 -3.21 14.50
C ALA A 208 9.48 -3.05 14.93
N LEU A 209 8.93 -4.04 15.62
CA LEU A 209 7.57 -4.01 16.16
C LEU A 209 7.28 -2.75 17.00
N PRO A 210 8.19 -2.29 17.90
CA PRO A 210 7.97 -1.04 18.62
C PRO A 210 7.70 0.16 17.70
N MET A 211 8.46 0.27 16.61
CA MET A 211 8.28 1.37 15.66
C MET A 211 7.00 1.23 14.84
N LYS A 212 6.60 0.00 14.47
CA LYS A 212 5.27 -0.24 13.87
C LYS A 212 4.16 0.30 14.76
N ILE A 213 4.20 -0.03 16.05
CA ILE A 213 3.21 0.41 17.05
C ILE A 213 3.18 1.95 17.14
N VAL A 214 4.34 2.60 17.16
CA VAL A 214 4.42 4.07 17.18
C VAL A 214 3.74 4.67 15.96
N PHE A 215 4.03 4.19 14.75
CA PHE A 215 3.44 4.72 13.52
C PHE A 215 1.94 4.40 13.39
N TYR A 216 1.48 3.24 13.86
CA TYR A 216 0.06 2.94 13.94
C TYR A 216 -0.67 3.87 14.92
N CYS A 217 -0.08 4.18 16.09
CA CYS A 217 -0.64 5.19 16.99
C CYS A 217 -0.70 6.57 16.32
N THR A 218 0.34 6.95 15.57
CA THR A 218 0.34 8.21 14.81
C THR A 218 -0.75 8.23 13.75
N ALA A 219 -1.00 7.11 13.07
CA ALA A 219 -2.13 6.99 12.14
C ALA A 219 -3.49 7.21 12.84
N LEU A 220 -3.69 6.66 14.03
CA LEU A 220 -4.89 6.92 14.84
C LEU A 220 -4.99 8.39 15.27
N GLU A 221 -3.86 9.04 15.60
CA GLU A 221 -3.82 10.48 15.88
C GLU A 221 -4.27 11.30 14.66
N CYS A 222 -3.83 10.94 13.47
CA CYS A 222 -4.28 11.59 12.23
C CYS A 222 -5.80 11.48 12.03
N LEU A 223 -6.40 10.34 12.34
CA LEU A 223 -7.84 10.13 12.21
C LEU A 223 -8.63 10.93 13.23
N PHE A 224 -8.23 10.88 14.50
CA PHE A 224 -9.10 11.24 15.61
C PHE A 224 -8.71 12.52 16.38
N SER A 225 -7.48 13.03 16.20
CA SER A 225 -7.05 14.20 16.96
C SER A 225 -7.76 15.48 16.52
N THR A 226 -8.42 16.16 17.46
CA THR A 226 -9.03 17.49 17.30
C THR A 226 -8.37 18.53 18.20
N SER A 227 -7.60 18.07 19.21
CA SER A 227 -6.83 18.91 20.12
C SER A 227 -5.61 18.16 20.65
N THR A 228 -4.69 18.88 21.28
CA THR A 228 -3.47 18.30 21.87
C THR A 228 -3.66 17.87 23.33
N THR A 229 -4.81 18.19 23.95
CA THR A 229 -5.11 17.82 25.34
C THR A 229 -5.88 16.51 25.40
N ASP A 230 -5.62 15.71 26.42
CA ASP A 230 -6.29 14.42 26.69
C ASP A 230 -6.31 13.45 25.49
N LEU A 231 -5.28 13.52 24.64
CA LEU A 231 -5.18 12.82 23.37
C LEU A 231 -5.45 11.31 23.53
N THR A 232 -4.80 10.67 24.50
CA THR A 232 -4.96 9.22 24.73
C THR A 232 -6.40 8.85 25.09
N HIS A 233 -7.07 9.66 25.93
CA HIS A 233 -8.46 9.40 26.32
C HIS A 233 -9.38 9.52 25.10
N ARG A 234 -9.31 10.65 24.39
CA ARG A 234 -10.16 10.92 23.23
C ARG A 234 -10.00 9.85 22.13
N ILE A 235 -8.77 9.48 21.78
CA ILE A 235 -8.56 8.44 20.76
C ILE A 235 -9.09 7.09 21.23
N SER A 236 -8.86 6.71 22.50
CA SER A 236 -9.39 5.46 23.03
C SER A 236 -10.90 5.39 23.00
N GLU A 237 -11.57 6.45 23.34
CA GLU A 237 -13.04 6.58 23.30
C GLU A 237 -13.56 6.51 21.85
N ARG A 238 -12.97 7.30 20.94
CA ARG A 238 -13.40 7.39 19.54
C ARG A 238 -13.21 6.07 18.80
N VAL A 239 -12.10 5.38 19.02
CA VAL A 239 -11.90 4.02 18.47
C VAL A 239 -12.94 3.05 19.02
N GLY A 240 -13.23 3.11 20.32
CA GLY A 240 -14.27 2.30 20.94
C GLY A 240 -15.64 2.53 20.30
N ILE A 241 -16.03 3.80 20.09
CA ILE A 241 -17.30 4.16 19.46
C ILE A 241 -17.37 3.70 18.01
N MET A 242 -16.31 3.89 17.23
CA MET A 242 -16.29 3.60 15.79
C MET A 242 -16.23 2.10 15.45
N ILE A 243 -15.57 1.30 16.28
CA ILE A 243 -15.28 -0.12 16.00
C ILE A 243 -16.14 -1.06 16.84
N GLY A 244 -16.38 -0.71 18.12
CA GLY A 244 -17.10 -1.61 19.04
C GLY A 244 -18.59 -1.69 18.71
N THR A 245 -19.08 -2.93 18.54
CA THR A 245 -20.51 -3.24 18.24
C THR A 245 -21.34 -3.40 19.50
N SER A 246 -20.73 -3.69 20.64
CA SER A 246 -21.35 -3.82 21.95
C SER A 246 -20.65 -2.93 22.98
N GLN A 247 -21.34 -2.68 24.12
CA GLN A 247 -20.78 -1.94 25.24
C GLN A 247 -19.46 -2.55 25.73
N ASP A 248 -19.41 -3.88 25.84
CA ASP A 248 -18.22 -4.60 26.32
C ASP A 248 -17.06 -4.43 25.35
N GLU A 249 -17.30 -4.60 24.05
CA GLU A 249 -16.28 -4.35 23.01
C GLU A 249 -15.76 -2.93 23.00
N LYS A 250 -16.64 -1.92 23.16
CA LYS A 250 -16.24 -0.50 23.28
C LYS A 250 -15.28 -0.29 24.46
N ILE A 251 -15.62 -0.89 25.61
CA ILE A 251 -14.78 -0.81 26.82
C ILE A 251 -13.45 -1.54 26.63
N GLU A 252 -13.45 -2.72 26.01
CA GLU A 252 -12.21 -3.47 25.70
C GLU A 252 -11.30 -2.71 24.76
N LEU A 253 -11.84 -2.14 23.67
CA LEU A 253 -11.09 -1.31 22.72
C LEU A 253 -10.52 -0.06 23.40
N TYR A 254 -11.31 0.62 24.21
CA TYR A 254 -10.85 1.76 25.01
C TYR A 254 -9.64 1.38 25.88
N LYS A 255 -9.74 0.29 26.65
CA LYS A 255 -8.65 -0.20 27.51
C LYS A 255 -7.43 -0.59 26.71
N PHE A 256 -7.63 -1.26 25.57
CA PHE A 256 -6.56 -1.67 24.66
C PHE A 256 -5.79 -0.46 24.13
N ILE A 257 -6.47 0.52 23.53
CA ILE A 257 -5.84 1.72 22.97
C ILE A 257 -5.08 2.48 24.06
N LYS A 258 -5.71 2.68 25.24
CA LYS A 258 -5.05 3.35 26.37
C LYS A 258 -3.75 2.63 26.79
N LYS A 259 -3.74 1.29 26.83
CA LYS A 259 -2.57 0.49 27.13
C LYS A 259 -1.45 0.67 26.09
N VAL A 260 -1.81 0.63 24.80
CA VAL A 260 -0.86 0.79 23.69
C VAL A 260 -0.28 2.20 23.64
N TYR A 261 -1.06 3.23 23.96
CA TYR A 261 -0.54 4.60 24.09
C TYR A 261 0.45 4.77 25.25
N GLY A 262 0.25 4.08 26.36
CA GLY A 262 1.24 4.00 27.41
C GLY A 262 2.57 3.39 26.94
N PHE A 263 2.47 2.34 26.12
CA PHE A 263 3.62 1.70 25.50
C PHE A 263 4.31 2.65 24.49
N ARG A 264 3.56 3.29 23.59
CA ARG A 264 4.08 4.30 22.66
C ARG A 264 4.83 5.42 23.38
N SER A 265 4.29 5.90 24.49
CA SER A 265 4.94 6.92 25.30
C SER A 265 6.29 6.44 25.86
N THR A 266 6.36 5.21 26.33
CA THR A 266 7.62 4.60 26.82
C THR A 266 8.70 4.58 25.72
N ILE A 267 8.34 4.20 24.49
CA ILE A 267 9.27 4.16 23.36
C ILE A 267 9.77 5.55 23.00
N ILE A 268 8.85 6.51 22.84
CA ILE A 268 9.18 7.87 22.38
C ILE A 268 10.09 8.59 23.40
N HIS A 269 9.89 8.34 24.69
CA HIS A 269 10.72 8.91 25.73
C HIS A 269 12.03 8.12 26.01
N GLY A 270 12.34 7.11 25.20
CA GLY A 270 13.59 6.35 25.30
C GLY A 270 13.70 5.46 26.56
N SER A 271 12.57 5.17 27.20
CA SER A 271 12.54 4.29 28.36
C SER A 271 12.61 2.81 27.97
N SER A 272 13.13 1.95 28.86
CA SER A 272 13.21 0.51 28.61
C SER A 272 11.83 -0.12 28.47
N ILE A 273 11.66 -0.90 27.41
CA ILE A 273 10.44 -1.68 27.15
C ILE A 273 10.48 -2.94 28.02
N LYS A 274 9.45 -3.15 28.83
CA LYS A 274 9.29 -4.37 29.66
C LYS A 274 8.38 -5.43 29.00
N SER A 275 7.87 -5.18 27.81
CA SER A 275 7.00 -6.12 27.07
C SER A 275 7.84 -7.20 26.39
N ASN A 276 7.26 -8.40 26.26
CA ASN A 276 7.83 -9.48 25.47
C ASN A 276 7.37 -9.41 24.00
N ASP A 277 8.03 -10.16 23.13
CA ASP A 277 7.73 -10.17 21.69
C ASP A 277 6.28 -10.54 21.38
N GLN A 278 5.69 -11.48 22.15
CA GLN A 278 4.31 -11.92 21.95
C GLN A 278 3.31 -10.78 22.21
N GLU A 279 3.56 -9.96 23.22
CA GLU A 279 2.74 -8.79 23.53
C GLU A 279 2.87 -7.72 22.44
N LEU A 280 4.08 -7.48 21.93
CA LEU A 280 4.33 -6.55 20.82
C LEU A 280 3.64 -7.00 19.54
N ILE A 281 3.70 -8.28 19.21
CA ILE A 281 2.98 -8.88 18.09
C ILE A 281 1.47 -8.63 18.24
N SER A 282 0.91 -8.90 19.42
CA SER A 282 -0.50 -8.70 19.70
C SER A 282 -0.93 -7.23 19.51
N TYR A 283 -0.13 -6.28 20.01
CA TYR A 283 -0.42 -4.85 19.85
C TYR A 283 -0.39 -4.43 18.39
N SER A 284 0.67 -4.80 17.68
CA SER A 284 0.86 -4.44 16.28
C SER A 284 -0.25 -5.02 15.39
N THR A 285 -0.59 -6.29 15.58
CA THR A 285 -1.63 -6.97 14.80
C THR A 285 -3.01 -6.36 15.03
N LYS A 286 -3.35 -6.08 16.31
CA LYS A 286 -4.65 -5.48 16.63
C LYS A 286 -4.78 -4.05 16.15
N LEU A 287 -3.69 -3.25 16.21
CA LEU A 287 -3.66 -1.90 15.66
C LEU A 287 -3.82 -1.89 14.13
N ASP A 288 -3.14 -2.80 13.43
CA ASP A 288 -3.29 -2.96 11.98
C ASP A 288 -4.73 -3.28 11.60
N GLU A 289 -5.36 -4.22 12.32
CA GLU A 289 -6.76 -4.59 12.11
C GLU A 289 -7.72 -3.40 12.30
N ILE A 290 -7.55 -2.65 13.39
CA ILE A 290 -8.35 -1.45 13.68
C ILE A 290 -8.19 -0.41 12.58
N LEU A 291 -6.95 -0.10 12.18
CA LEU A 291 -6.67 0.88 11.13
C LEU A 291 -7.22 0.43 9.78
N ARG A 292 -7.09 -0.86 9.44
CA ARG A 292 -7.67 -1.41 8.22
C ARG A 292 -9.19 -1.24 8.17
N GLN A 293 -9.89 -1.52 9.27
CA GLN A 293 -11.33 -1.31 9.36
C GLN A 293 -11.70 0.18 9.21
N LEU A 294 -11.03 1.08 9.95
CA LEU A 294 -11.31 2.51 9.92
C LEU A 294 -11.02 3.14 8.55
N ILE A 295 -9.88 2.80 7.95
CA ILE A 295 -9.46 3.35 6.65
C ILE A 295 -10.32 2.78 5.52
N SER A 296 -10.65 1.48 5.55
CA SER A 296 -11.48 0.88 4.51
C SER A 296 -12.96 1.29 4.57
N ALA A 297 -13.46 1.66 5.74
CA ALA A 297 -14.82 2.15 5.90
C ALA A 297 -15.02 3.57 5.30
N GLU A 298 -13.97 4.35 5.18
CA GLU A 298 -13.97 5.72 4.63
C GLU A 298 -15.12 6.59 5.20
N HIS A 299 -15.38 6.43 6.52
CA HIS A 299 -16.52 7.07 7.17
C HIS A 299 -16.46 8.59 7.04
N GLU A 300 -17.61 9.23 6.74
CA GLU A 300 -17.73 10.68 6.50
C GLU A 300 -17.20 11.56 7.64
N VAL A 301 -17.19 11.06 8.88
CA VAL A 301 -16.67 11.78 10.05
C VAL A 301 -15.21 12.24 9.85
N PHE A 302 -14.43 11.51 9.05
CA PHE A 302 -13.03 11.85 8.79
C PHE A 302 -12.84 13.01 7.79
N SER A 303 -13.90 13.43 7.10
CA SER A 303 -13.90 14.64 6.25
C SER A 303 -14.40 15.89 6.98
N LYS A 304 -14.94 15.73 8.21
CA LYS A 304 -15.44 16.82 9.02
C LYS A 304 -14.29 17.66 9.62
N ASN A 305 -14.57 18.95 9.90
CA ASN A 305 -13.68 19.79 10.69
C ASN A 305 -13.66 19.34 12.17
N ASN A 306 -12.78 19.96 12.99
CA ASN A 306 -12.58 19.54 14.37
C ASN A 306 -13.84 19.65 15.23
N ASP A 307 -14.58 20.76 15.10
CA ASP A 307 -15.78 21.01 15.92
C ASP A 307 -16.92 20.06 15.54
N GLU A 308 -17.11 19.82 14.24
CA GLU A 308 -18.11 18.88 13.74
C GLU A 308 -17.78 17.43 14.14
N MET A 309 -16.51 17.06 14.16
CA MET A 309 -16.07 15.76 14.64
C MET A 309 -16.30 15.59 16.13
N ASP A 310 -15.96 16.62 16.93
CA ASP A 310 -16.20 16.60 18.37
C ASP A 310 -17.69 16.48 18.69
N ASN A 311 -18.57 17.20 17.99
CA ASN A 311 -20.01 17.09 18.12
C ASN A 311 -20.53 15.71 17.76
N PHE A 312 -20.04 15.11 16.66
CA PHE A 312 -20.42 13.77 16.28
C PHE A 312 -20.13 12.75 17.40
N PHE A 313 -18.95 12.77 17.99
CA PHE A 313 -18.63 11.87 19.11
C PHE A 313 -19.40 12.19 20.38
N LEU A 314 -19.64 13.46 20.68
CA LEU A 314 -20.46 13.88 21.83
C LEU A 314 -21.87 13.30 21.75
N GLU A 315 -22.50 13.37 20.58
CA GLU A 315 -23.84 12.78 20.37
C GLU A 315 -23.84 11.28 20.64
N HIS A 316 -22.77 10.55 20.19
CA HIS A 316 -22.68 9.09 20.41
C HIS A 316 -22.36 8.66 21.85
N ILE A 317 -21.93 9.59 22.71
CA ILE A 317 -21.74 9.31 24.14
C ILE A 317 -23.06 9.37 24.90
N PHE A 318 -23.98 10.24 24.46
CA PHE A 318 -25.24 10.49 25.15
C PHE A 318 -26.46 9.79 24.53
N MET A 319 -26.26 9.00 23.47
CA MET A 319 -27.27 8.07 22.94
C MET A 319 -27.17 6.70 23.62
#